data_3a2942191e7bc6b4348a07311db5d4d2
#
_entry.id   3a2942191e7bc6b4348a07311db5d4d2
#
_cell.length_a   1.000
_cell.length_b   1.000
_cell.length_c   1.000
_cell.angle_alpha   90.00
_cell.angle_beta   90.00
_cell.angle_gamma   90.00
#
_symmetry.space_group_name_H-M   'P 1'
#
loop_
_entity.id
_entity.type
_entity.pdbx_description
1 polymer ?
#
loop_
_entity_poly.entity_id
_entity_poly.type
_entity_poly.pdbx_seq_one_letter_code
_entity_poly.pdbx_strand_id
1 'polypeptide(L)'
;MATADNLDTPIAKKIDLSKGKLPFKGKGLSGCVDINSKSIEEQRRYGVERLAAAYRIFSGHGFDLGLVGHISFRDPEFKDCFWINPLGYHFSQMKVSDLCLMNQNGELVYGKERTGDSAQSIHSNIYKSRPDINAVAHAHPMYGKTFSTLNKELKPITQDSCAFYKRTATFTDYDGVANGPVSYTHLRAHETRPY
;
A
#
# COMPACT_ATOMS: atom_id res chain seq x y z
N MET A 1 -19.86 -0.42 -16.63
CA MET A 1 -19.76 1.02 -16.94
C MET A 1 -20.23 1.79 -15.73
N ALA A 2 -19.31 2.29 -14.94
CA ALA A 2 -19.61 3.23 -13.86
C ALA A 2 -18.58 4.36 -13.99
N THR A 3 -18.94 5.36 -14.75
CA THR A 3 -18.19 6.58 -14.99
C THR A 3 -18.84 7.72 -14.24
N ALA A 4 -18.93 7.62 -12.95
CA ALA A 4 -19.17 8.78 -12.10
C ALA A 4 -18.02 8.82 -11.09
N ASP A 5 -17.28 9.93 -11.06
CA ASP A 5 -16.38 10.21 -9.95
C ASP A 5 -17.18 10.02 -8.66
N ASN A 6 -16.82 9.07 -7.83
CA ASN A 6 -17.53 8.83 -6.57
C ASN A 6 -17.17 9.95 -5.56
N LEU A 7 -17.57 11.18 -5.94
CA LEU A 7 -17.31 12.39 -5.16
C LEU A 7 -18.47 12.76 -4.24
N ASP A 8 -19.56 11.98 -4.27
CA ASP A 8 -20.78 12.29 -3.52
C ASP A 8 -20.83 11.73 -2.11
N THR A 9 -19.88 10.87 -1.73
CA THR A 9 -19.85 10.38 -0.35
C THR A 9 -19.51 11.51 0.63
N PRO A 10 -20.00 11.45 1.88
CA PRO A 10 -19.66 12.44 2.91
C PRO A 10 -18.16 12.58 3.14
N ILE A 11 -17.41 11.49 2.98
CA ILE A 11 -15.94 11.47 3.09
C ILE A 11 -15.32 12.16 1.87
N ALA A 12 -15.76 11.81 0.65
CA ALA A 12 -15.21 12.39 -0.58
C ALA A 12 -15.37 13.93 -0.61
N LYS A 13 -16.49 14.45 -0.10
CA LYS A 13 -16.73 15.90 0.00
C LYS A 13 -15.78 16.64 0.94
N LYS A 14 -15.14 15.93 1.87
CA LYS A 14 -14.11 16.49 2.77
C LYS A 14 -12.71 16.46 2.21
N ILE A 15 -12.47 15.63 1.18
CA ILE A 15 -11.14 15.43 0.63
C ILE A 15 -10.87 16.47 -0.44
N ASP A 16 -9.86 17.31 -0.21
CA ASP A 16 -9.35 18.26 -1.19
C ASP A 16 -7.84 18.08 -1.33
N LEU A 17 -7.43 17.35 -2.35
CA LEU A 17 -6.01 17.09 -2.63
C LEU A 17 -5.27 18.31 -3.18
N SER A 18 -5.95 19.41 -3.48
CA SER A 18 -5.31 20.69 -3.85
C SER A 18 -4.77 21.42 -2.64
N LYS A 19 -5.30 21.15 -1.45
CA LYS A 19 -4.87 21.73 -0.18
C LYS A 19 -3.64 21.03 0.38
N GLY A 20 -2.85 21.77 1.08
CA GLY A 20 -1.62 21.33 1.69
C GLY A 20 -0.38 21.80 0.93
N LYS A 21 0.59 22.30 1.67
CA LYS A 21 1.90 22.69 1.12
C LYS A 21 2.83 21.48 1.21
N LEU A 22 3.53 21.17 0.12
CA LEU A 22 4.57 20.17 0.14
C LEU A 22 5.63 20.54 1.17
N PRO A 23 5.94 19.65 2.12
CA PRO A 23 6.98 19.91 3.11
C PRO A 23 8.40 19.87 2.53
N PHE A 24 8.56 19.68 1.23
CA PHE A 24 9.85 19.53 0.56
C PHE A 24 10.29 20.78 -0.19
N LYS A 25 11.18 21.55 0.44
CA LYS A 25 12.28 22.20 -0.28
C LYS A 25 13.49 21.28 -0.07
N GLY A 26 13.88 20.55 -1.12
CA GLY A 26 14.95 19.56 -1.03
C GLY A 26 16.23 20.16 -0.49
N LYS A 27 16.65 19.71 0.66
CA LYS A 27 18.03 19.73 1.13
C LYS A 27 18.25 18.43 1.88
N GLY A 28 18.92 17.50 1.20
CA GLY A 28 19.63 16.40 1.80
C GLY A 28 18.80 15.29 2.46
N LEU A 29 19.38 14.11 2.50
CA LEU A 29 18.91 12.89 3.16
C LEU A 29 18.75 12.99 4.69
N SER A 30 18.98 14.16 5.30
CA SER A 30 19.01 14.35 6.75
C SER A 30 17.67 14.80 7.37
N GLY A 31 16.58 14.86 6.59
CA GLY A 31 15.32 15.36 7.09
C GLY A 31 14.20 14.34 7.00
N CYS A 32 14.08 13.43 7.96
CA CYS A 32 12.78 12.81 8.22
C CYS A 32 11.80 13.94 8.57
N VAL A 33 10.82 14.15 7.69
CA VAL A 33 9.74 15.09 7.99
C VAL A 33 8.90 14.47 9.09
N ASP A 34 8.79 15.14 10.22
CA ASP A 34 7.78 14.77 11.22
C ASP A 34 6.39 15.09 10.65
N ILE A 35 5.81 14.08 10.04
CA ILE A 35 4.49 14.21 9.43
C ILE A 35 3.40 14.42 10.47
N ASN A 36 3.59 13.97 11.71
CA ASN A 36 2.59 14.07 12.77
C ASN A 36 2.43 15.53 13.26
N SER A 37 3.42 16.38 13.03
CA SER A 37 3.33 17.81 13.32
C SER A 37 2.54 18.61 12.30
N LYS A 38 2.05 17.98 11.22
CA LYS A 38 1.35 18.60 10.10
C LYS A 38 -0.17 18.53 10.29
N SER A 39 -0.89 19.43 9.61
CA SER A 39 -2.35 19.31 9.50
C SER A 39 -2.75 18.01 8.79
N ILE A 40 -3.97 17.57 8.99
CA ILE A 40 -4.49 16.34 8.35
C ILE A 40 -4.42 16.44 6.82
N GLU A 41 -4.73 17.58 6.24
CA GLU A 41 -4.64 17.83 4.80
C GLU A 41 -3.20 17.74 4.30
N GLU A 42 -2.25 18.29 5.04
CA GLU A 42 -0.83 18.18 4.72
C GLU A 42 -0.33 16.74 4.84
N GLN A 43 -0.77 16.01 5.87
CA GLN A 43 -0.44 14.58 6.03
C GLN A 43 -1.00 13.75 4.87
N ARG A 44 -2.26 13.96 4.50
CA ARG A 44 -2.90 13.28 3.38
C ARG A 44 -2.17 13.60 2.07
N ARG A 45 -1.95 14.88 1.80
CA ARG A 45 -1.23 15.32 0.60
C ARG A 45 0.15 14.69 0.49
N TYR A 46 0.92 14.73 1.57
CA TYR A 46 2.23 14.09 1.66
C TYR A 46 2.14 12.59 1.37
N GLY A 47 1.19 11.89 2.00
CA GLY A 47 1.02 10.44 1.85
C GLY A 47 0.69 10.04 0.42
N VAL A 48 -0.29 10.66 -0.23
CA VAL A 48 -0.68 10.32 -1.60
C VAL A 48 0.40 10.65 -2.64
N GLU A 49 1.16 11.72 -2.44
CA GLU A 49 2.29 12.05 -3.32
C GLU A 49 3.44 11.06 -3.17
N ARG A 50 3.75 10.62 -1.93
CA ARG A 50 4.73 9.57 -1.69
C ARG A 50 4.27 8.23 -2.22
N LEU A 51 2.98 7.92 -2.12
CA LEU A 51 2.40 6.72 -2.70
C LEU A 51 2.56 6.71 -4.23
N ALA A 52 2.22 7.78 -4.92
CA ALA A 52 2.41 7.90 -6.36
C ALA A 52 3.90 7.79 -6.76
N ALA A 53 4.81 8.37 -5.96
CA ALA A 53 6.25 8.24 -6.16
C ALA A 53 6.73 6.79 -5.92
N ALA A 54 6.20 6.10 -4.91
CA ALA A 54 6.54 4.71 -4.61
C ALA A 54 6.22 3.77 -5.78
N TYR A 55 5.06 3.92 -6.40
CA TYR A 55 4.73 3.15 -7.61
C TYR A 55 5.79 3.30 -8.70
N ARG A 56 6.20 4.53 -9.00
CA ARG A 56 7.22 4.79 -10.04
C ARG A 56 8.59 4.27 -9.65
N ILE A 57 8.97 4.33 -8.38
CA ILE A 57 10.21 3.74 -7.86
C ILE A 57 10.17 2.22 -8.03
N PHE A 58 9.06 1.57 -7.65
CA PHE A 58 8.88 0.13 -7.82
C PHE A 58 8.97 -0.27 -9.30
N SER A 59 8.35 0.50 -10.20
CA SER A 59 8.48 0.29 -11.65
C SER A 59 9.94 0.43 -12.10
N GLY A 60 10.64 1.46 -11.69
CA GLY A 60 12.06 1.67 -12.03
C GLY A 60 12.98 0.55 -11.58
N HIS A 61 12.58 -0.24 -10.58
CA HIS A 61 13.29 -1.42 -10.09
C HIS A 61 12.74 -2.76 -10.61
N GLY A 62 11.79 -2.73 -11.53
CA GLY A 62 11.22 -3.95 -12.13
C GLY A 62 10.29 -4.73 -11.21
N PHE A 63 9.59 -4.04 -10.30
CA PHE A 63 8.63 -4.65 -9.37
C PHE A 63 7.18 -4.55 -9.86
N ASP A 64 6.98 -4.30 -11.14
CA ASP A 64 5.70 -4.02 -11.79
C ASP A 64 5.36 -5.00 -12.91
N LEU A 65 5.52 -6.28 -12.67
CA LEU A 65 5.23 -7.31 -13.67
C LEU A 65 3.75 -7.25 -14.12
N GLY A 66 3.53 -6.75 -15.33
CA GLY A 66 2.19 -6.57 -15.89
C GLY A 66 1.35 -5.58 -15.08
N LEU A 67 0.17 -6.02 -14.65
CA LEU A 67 -0.78 -5.23 -13.84
C LEU A 67 -0.88 -5.76 -12.40
N VAL A 68 0.00 -6.66 -12.00
CA VAL A 68 0.00 -7.24 -10.66
C VAL A 68 0.83 -6.37 -9.71
N GLY A 69 0.39 -6.34 -8.47
CA GLY A 69 1.00 -5.52 -7.43
C GLY A 69 0.12 -4.34 -7.05
N HIS A 70 0.27 -3.94 -5.81
CA HIS A 70 -0.48 -2.85 -5.23
C HIS A 70 0.25 -2.30 -4.00
N ILE A 71 0.19 -1.00 -3.82
CA ILE A 71 0.77 -0.32 -2.67
C ILE A 71 -0.32 0.55 -2.08
N SER A 72 -0.41 0.62 -0.77
CA SER A 72 -1.42 1.45 -0.11
C SER A 72 -0.85 2.31 1.00
N PHE A 73 -1.59 3.35 1.32
CA PHE A 73 -1.34 4.28 2.41
C PHE A 73 -2.63 4.52 3.17
N ARG A 74 -2.63 4.28 4.49
CA ARG A 74 -3.79 4.52 5.37
C ARG A 74 -4.09 6.01 5.43
N ASP A 75 -5.36 6.39 5.27
CA ASP A 75 -5.75 7.80 5.39
C ASP A 75 -5.47 8.32 6.81
N PRO A 76 -4.91 9.53 6.96
CA PRO A 76 -4.57 10.08 8.27
C PRO A 76 -5.79 10.44 9.13
N GLU A 77 -6.94 10.70 8.52
CA GLU A 77 -8.19 11.04 9.21
C GLU A 77 -9.12 9.81 9.30
N PHE A 78 -9.40 9.18 8.17
CA PHE A 78 -10.33 8.06 8.07
C PHE A 78 -9.57 6.74 8.23
N LYS A 79 -9.36 6.31 9.47
CA LYS A 79 -8.48 5.17 9.81
C LYS A 79 -8.94 3.82 9.27
N ASP A 80 -10.20 3.71 8.88
CA ASP A 80 -10.80 2.57 8.18
C ASP A 80 -10.67 2.65 6.65
N CYS A 81 -10.06 3.72 6.13
CA CYS A 81 -9.84 3.94 4.71
C CYS A 81 -8.35 3.94 4.35
N PHE A 82 -8.06 3.56 3.12
CA PHE A 82 -6.69 3.58 2.58
C PHE A 82 -6.66 3.94 1.09
N TRP A 83 -5.67 4.70 0.71
CA TRP A 83 -5.36 5.06 -0.66
C TRP A 83 -4.60 3.94 -1.34
N ILE A 84 -4.96 3.61 -2.58
CA ILE A 84 -4.39 2.50 -3.34
C ILE A 84 -4.52 2.75 -4.85
N ASN A 85 -3.81 1.98 -5.69
CA ASN A 85 -4.01 2.02 -7.13
C ASN A 85 -5.34 1.38 -7.53
N PRO A 86 -6.03 1.93 -8.53
CA PRO A 86 -7.15 1.23 -9.18
C PRO A 86 -6.64 0.03 -9.96
N LEU A 87 -7.53 -0.90 -10.27
CA LEU A 87 -7.23 -2.05 -11.11
C LEU A 87 -6.91 -1.60 -12.54
N GLY A 88 -5.90 -2.20 -13.16
CA GLY A 88 -5.56 -1.97 -14.56
C GLY A 88 -4.58 -0.82 -14.82
N TYR A 89 -4.08 -0.16 -13.79
CA TYR A 89 -3.11 0.92 -13.93
C TYR A 89 -1.69 0.41 -13.69
N HIS A 90 -0.82 0.63 -14.68
CA HIS A 90 0.59 0.25 -14.57
C HIS A 90 1.35 1.21 -13.63
N PHE A 91 2.24 0.67 -12.81
CA PHE A 91 2.97 1.43 -11.80
C PHE A 91 3.73 2.65 -12.35
N SER A 92 4.34 2.52 -13.54
CA SER A 92 5.10 3.62 -14.17
C SER A 92 4.23 4.84 -14.52
N GLN A 93 2.92 4.66 -14.67
CA GLN A 93 1.98 5.69 -15.10
C GLN A 93 1.22 6.34 -13.96
N MET A 94 1.33 5.80 -12.74
CA MET A 94 0.56 6.26 -11.58
C MET A 94 0.80 7.74 -11.26
N LYS A 95 -0.29 8.46 -11.05
CA LYS A 95 -0.35 9.84 -10.58
C LYS A 95 -1.20 9.91 -9.33
N VAL A 96 -1.09 11.00 -8.57
CA VAL A 96 -1.94 11.26 -7.41
C VAL A 96 -3.43 11.25 -7.78
N SER A 97 -3.78 11.82 -8.94
CA SER A 97 -5.17 11.87 -9.45
C SER A 97 -5.76 10.52 -9.84
N ASP A 98 -4.93 9.50 -9.97
CA ASP A 98 -5.36 8.15 -10.34
C ASP A 98 -5.66 7.28 -9.11
N LEU A 99 -5.18 7.70 -7.94
CA LEU A 99 -5.37 6.95 -6.70
C LEU A 99 -6.85 6.92 -6.30
N CYS A 100 -7.29 5.79 -5.76
CA CYS A 100 -8.59 5.64 -5.16
C CYS A 100 -8.49 5.49 -3.64
N LEU A 101 -9.50 5.95 -2.92
CA LEU A 101 -9.69 5.71 -1.49
C LEU A 101 -10.74 4.62 -1.32
N MET A 102 -10.33 3.52 -0.72
CA MET A 102 -11.18 2.38 -0.39
C MET A 102 -11.40 2.32 1.12
N ASN A 103 -12.58 1.92 1.56
CA ASN A 103 -12.77 1.55 2.95
C ASN A 103 -12.49 0.05 3.18
N GLN A 104 -12.43 -0.37 4.43
CA GLN A 104 -12.17 -1.76 4.81
C GLN A 104 -13.28 -2.73 4.42
N ASN A 105 -14.45 -2.24 4.01
CA ASN A 105 -15.58 -3.06 3.53
C ASN A 105 -15.55 -3.27 2.01
N GLY A 106 -14.60 -2.68 1.30
CA GLY A 106 -14.46 -2.80 -0.15
C GLY A 106 -15.26 -1.77 -0.95
N GLU A 107 -15.73 -0.72 -0.30
CA GLU A 107 -16.46 0.36 -0.95
C GLU A 107 -15.48 1.44 -1.44
N LEU A 108 -15.71 1.92 -2.66
CA LEU A 108 -15.00 3.06 -3.21
C LEU A 108 -15.55 4.35 -2.58
N VAL A 109 -14.70 5.04 -1.82
CA VAL A 109 -15.04 6.27 -1.11
C VAL A 109 -14.70 7.51 -1.93
N TYR A 110 -13.56 7.46 -2.64
CA TYR A 110 -13.08 8.54 -3.49
C TYR A 110 -12.32 7.98 -4.69
N GLY A 111 -12.42 8.63 -5.85
CA GLY A 111 -11.76 8.24 -7.09
C GLY A 111 -12.73 7.72 -8.15
N LYS A 112 -12.18 7.36 -9.31
CA LYS A 112 -12.97 6.94 -10.48
C LYS A 112 -13.23 5.44 -10.51
N GLU A 113 -12.25 4.67 -10.11
CA GLU A 113 -12.25 3.21 -10.20
C GLU A 113 -11.73 2.61 -8.90
N ARG A 114 -12.27 1.44 -8.56
CA ARG A 114 -11.83 0.69 -7.38
C ARG A 114 -10.59 -0.15 -7.67
N THR A 115 -9.89 -0.52 -6.62
CA THR A 115 -8.82 -1.52 -6.71
C THR A 115 -9.38 -2.93 -6.96
N GLY A 116 -8.50 -3.88 -7.31
CA GLY A 116 -8.86 -5.28 -7.46
C GLY A 116 -9.27 -5.93 -6.14
N ASP A 117 -10.13 -6.95 -6.21
CA ASP A 117 -10.69 -7.62 -5.01
C ASP A 117 -9.59 -8.26 -4.15
N SER A 118 -8.57 -8.86 -4.77
CA SER A 118 -7.41 -9.42 -4.08
C SER A 118 -6.63 -8.34 -3.30
N ALA A 119 -6.36 -7.20 -3.94
CA ALA A 119 -5.70 -6.06 -3.30
C ALA A 119 -6.53 -5.52 -2.13
N GLN A 120 -7.83 -5.30 -2.37
CA GLN A 120 -8.77 -4.86 -1.34
C GLN A 120 -8.72 -5.78 -0.12
N SER A 121 -8.82 -7.05 -0.37
CA SER A 121 -8.86 -8.06 0.68
C SER A 121 -7.57 -8.12 1.49
N ILE A 122 -6.41 -8.16 0.84
CA ILE A 122 -5.10 -8.20 1.51
C ILE A 122 -4.92 -6.97 2.39
N HIS A 123 -5.05 -5.77 1.80
CA HIS A 123 -4.77 -4.53 2.50
C HIS A 123 -5.75 -4.26 3.65
N SER A 124 -7.05 -4.49 3.44
CA SER A 124 -8.06 -4.28 4.49
C SER A 124 -7.81 -5.18 5.71
N ASN A 125 -7.44 -6.44 5.49
CA ASN A 125 -7.19 -7.36 6.60
C ASN A 125 -5.89 -7.03 7.36
N ILE A 126 -4.83 -6.61 6.66
CA ILE A 126 -3.61 -6.12 7.29
C ILE A 126 -3.93 -4.89 8.14
N TYR A 127 -4.64 -3.91 7.59
CA TYR A 127 -5.00 -2.69 8.33
C TYR A 127 -5.93 -2.93 9.51
N LYS A 128 -6.85 -3.91 9.43
CA LYS A 128 -7.68 -4.34 10.55
C LYS A 128 -6.86 -4.98 11.67
N SER A 129 -5.88 -5.79 11.30
CA SER A 129 -5.05 -6.55 12.24
C SER A 129 -3.91 -5.72 12.84
N ARG A 130 -3.44 -4.69 12.13
CA ARG A 130 -2.29 -3.87 12.47
C ARG A 130 -2.64 -2.39 12.38
N PRO A 131 -3.30 -1.83 13.41
CA PRO A 131 -3.64 -0.40 13.44
C PRO A 131 -2.42 0.53 13.48
N ASP A 132 -1.26 0.01 13.84
CA ASP A 132 0.03 0.69 13.87
C ASP A 132 0.67 0.87 12.47
N ILE A 133 0.26 0.06 11.49
CA ILE A 133 0.78 0.12 10.12
C ILE A 133 0.05 1.20 9.32
N ASN A 134 0.82 2.06 8.65
CA ASN A 134 0.30 3.14 7.80
C ASN A 134 0.52 2.93 6.30
N ALA A 135 1.35 1.96 5.90
CA ALA A 135 1.56 1.62 4.49
C ALA A 135 1.77 0.12 4.31
N VAL A 136 1.29 -0.40 3.21
CA VAL A 136 1.45 -1.81 2.82
C VAL A 136 1.85 -1.86 1.35
N ALA A 137 2.82 -2.69 1.00
CA ALA A 137 3.23 -2.91 -0.38
C ALA A 137 3.18 -4.40 -0.71
N HIS A 138 2.64 -4.72 -1.88
CA HIS A 138 2.64 -6.04 -2.48
C HIS A 138 3.18 -5.95 -3.91
N ALA A 139 4.18 -6.76 -4.22
CA ALA A 139 4.79 -6.79 -5.54
C ALA A 139 5.28 -8.19 -5.88
N HIS A 140 5.50 -8.45 -7.19
CA HIS A 140 5.95 -9.73 -7.70
C HIS A 140 7.34 -9.63 -8.38
N PRO A 141 8.40 -9.16 -7.68
CA PRO A 141 9.72 -9.04 -8.28
C PRO A 141 10.28 -10.41 -8.66
N MET A 142 11.03 -10.47 -9.74
CA MET A 142 11.55 -11.73 -10.30
C MET A 142 12.34 -12.54 -9.25
N TYR A 143 13.28 -11.91 -8.58
CA TYR A 143 14.10 -12.59 -7.56
C TYR A 143 13.28 -13.00 -6.33
N GLY A 144 12.32 -12.19 -5.89
CA GLY A 144 11.42 -12.54 -4.79
C GLY A 144 10.58 -13.75 -5.11
N LYS A 145 9.97 -13.80 -6.31
CA LYS A 145 9.20 -14.98 -6.77
C LYS A 145 10.09 -16.23 -6.86
N THR A 146 11.26 -16.11 -7.44
CA THR A 146 12.21 -17.23 -7.57
C THR A 146 12.64 -17.74 -6.19
N PHE A 147 12.96 -16.84 -5.27
CA PHE A 147 13.33 -17.23 -3.91
C PHE A 147 12.18 -17.91 -3.16
N SER A 148 10.96 -17.44 -3.33
CA SER A 148 9.78 -18.03 -2.67
C SER A 148 9.53 -19.49 -3.06
N THR A 149 9.90 -19.89 -4.29
CA THR A 149 9.76 -21.30 -4.74
C THR A 149 10.68 -22.26 -4.00
N LEU A 150 11.72 -21.76 -3.34
CA LEU A 150 12.64 -22.60 -2.56
C LEU A 150 12.06 -23.01 -1.19
N ASN A 151 10.97 -22.40 -0.78
CA ASN A 151 10.34 -22.61 0.53
C ASN A 151 11.35 -22.52 1.69
N LYS A 152 12.18 -21.48 1.70
CA LYS A 152 13.25 -21.28 2.68
C LYS A 152 13.17 -19.89 3.28
N GLU A 153 13.54 -19.78 4.55
CA GLU A 153 13.73 -18.48 5.19
C GLU A 153 14.99 -17.77 4.67
N LEU A 154 14.89 -16.44 4.59
CA LEU A 154 16.05 -15.60 4.28
C LEU A 154 17.04 -15.62 5.47
N LYS A 155 18.21 -16.21 5.26
CA LYS A 155 19.25 -16.27 6.29
C LYS A 155 20.09 -14.98 6.31
N PRO A 156 20.50 -14.50 7.48
CA PRO A 156 21.32 -13.28 7.63
C PRO A 156 22.81 -13.57 7.34
N ILE A 157 23.14 -13.92 6.11
CA ILE A 157 24.48 -14.29 5.67
C ILE A 157 25.21 -13.19 4.88
N THR A 158 24.49 -12.11 4.53
CA THR A 158 25.06 -10.92 3.91
C THR A 158 24.62 -9.68 4.69
N GLN A 159 25.33 -8.56 4.54
CA GLN A 159 24.94 -7.31 5.17
C GLN A 159 23.50 -6.91 4.80
N ASP A 160 23.12 -7.05 3.53
CA ASP A 160 21.78 -6.71 3.05
C ASP A 160 20.71 -7.63 3.65
N SER A 161 20.96 -8.93 3.72
CA SER A 161 19.99 -9.87 4.31
C SER A 161 19.85 -9.70 5.83
N CYS A 162 20.90 -9.18 6.51
CA CYS A 162 20.83 -8.86 7.94
C CYS A 162 19.79 -7.77 8.26
N ALA A 163 19.51 -6.86 7.32
CA ALA A 163 18.45 -5.84 7.48
C ALA A 163 17.06 -6.47 7.69
N PHE A 164 16.85 -7.70 7.22
CA PHE A 164 15.60 -8.44 7.32
C PHE A 164 15.61 -9.51 8.42
N TYR A 165 16.65 -9.59 9.23
CA TYR A 165 16.75 -10.59 10.31
C TYR A 165 15.56 -10.49 11.28
N LYS A 166 14.87 -11.60 11.50
CA LYS A 166 13.61 -11.68 12.28
C LYS A 166 12.46 -10.81 11.76
N ARG A 167 12.57 -10.28 10.54
CA ARG A 167 11.53 -9.44 9.91
C ARG A 167 10.92 -10.08 8.67
N THR A 168 11.23 -11.35 8.42
CA THR A 168 10.66 -12.13 7.32
C THR A 168 9.82 -13.28 7.86
N ALA A 169 8.78 -13.63 7.12
CA ALA A 169 8.00 -14.82 7.33
C ALA A 169 7.83 -15.52 5.97
N THR A 170 7.83 -16.86 5.99
CA THR A 170 7.54 -17.68 4.82
C THR A 170 6.20 -18.34 5.03
N PHE A 171 5.30 -18.15 4.07
CA PHE A 171 4.02 -18.81 4.02
C PHE A 171 4.12 -20.05 3.12
N THR A 172 3.80 -21.23 3.64
CA THR A 172 4.02 -22.52 2.98
C THR A 172 2.75 -23.16 2.43
N ASP A 173 1.60 -22.75 2.96
CA ASP A 173 0.29 -23.35 2.66
C ASP A 173 -0.47 -22.50 1.67
N TYR A 174 -0.08 -22.57 0.40
CA TYR A 174 -0.69 -21.75 -0.66
C TYR A 174 -2.03 -22.33 -1.11
N ASP A 175 -3.11 -21.63 -0.79
CA ASP A 175 -4.49 -21.99 -1.14
C ASP A 175 -5.08 -21.21 -2.32
N GLY A 176 -4.23 -20.62 -3.16
CA GLY A 176 -4.67 -19.83 -4.30
C GLY A 176 -4.63 -18.32 -4.07
N VAL A 177 -5.32 -17.58 -4.96
CA VAL A 177 -5.40 -16.13 -4.86
C VAL A 177 -6.20 -15.72 -3.63
N ALA A 178 -5.69 -14.74 -2.89
CA ALA A 178 -6.26 -14.27 -1.63
C ALA A 178 -7.61 -13.54 -1.83
N ASN A 179 -8.68 -14.29 -2.08
CA ASN A 179 -10.05 -13.78 -2.31
C ASN A 179 -11.03 -14.12 -1.18
N GLY A 180 -10.60 -14.79 -0.12
CA GLY A 180 -11.47 -15.26 0.95
C GLY A 180 -10.91 -15.10 2.37
N PRO A 181 -11.76 -15.23 3.39
CA PRO A 181 -11.36 -15.02 4.80
C PRO A 181 -10.29 -16.01 5.30
N VAL A 182 -10.21 -17.19 4.72
CA VAL A 182 -9.28 -18.25 5.17
C VAL A 182 -7.83 -17.92 4.83
N SER A 183 -7.57 -17.32 3.66
CA SER A 183 -6.22 -16.91 3.24
C SER A 183 -5.60 -15.84 4.16
N TYR A 184 -6.39 -15.17 4.98
CA TYR A 184 -5.96 -14.05 5.83
C TYR A 184 -5.63 -14.45 7.26
N THR A 185 -6.16 -15.55 7.76
CA THR A 185 -5.81 -16.05 9.10
C THR A 185 -4.33 -16.36 9.19
N HIS A 186 -3.75 -16.83 8.10
CA HIS A 186 -2.32 -17.14 8.01
C HIS A 186 -1.45 -15.87 7.87
N LEU A 187 -1.85 -14.91 7.03
CA LEU A 187 -1.17 -13.60 6.94
C LEU A 187 -1.18 -12.89 8.30
N ARG A 188 -2.30 -12.92 9.02
CA ARG A 188 -2.44 -12.35 10.35
C ARG A 188 -1.47 -12.97 11.37
N ALA A 189 -1.26 -14.27 11.33
CA ALA A 189 -0.37 -14.97 12.27
C ALA A 189 1.11 -14.58 12.07
N HIS A 190 1.52 -14.26 10.84
CA HIS A 190 2.88 -13.84 10.52
C HIS A 190 3.10 -12.34 10.73
N GLU A 191 2.07 -11.52 10.57
CA GLU A 191 2.11 -10.07 10.76
C GLU A 191 2.13 -9.64 12.25
N THR A 192 1.77 -10.53 13.17
CA THR A 192 1.63 -10.21 14.62
C THR A 192 2.91 -10.42 15.42
N ARG A 193 4.04 -10.75 14.82
CA ARG A 193 5.31 -10.82 15.57
C ARG A 193 5.72 -9.42 16.04
N PRO A 194 5.84 -9.18 17.35
CA PRO A 194 6.34 -7.91 17.87
C PRO A 194 7.79 -7.70 17.44
N TYR A 195 8.13 -6.47 17.12
CA TYR A 195 9.49 -6.05 16.80
C TYR A 195 10.36 -6.05 18.04
#